data_3d23730b14a2ddd403ea33947cf9ed92
#
_entry.id   3d23730b14a2ddd403ea33947cf9ed92
#
_cell.length_a   1.000
_cell.length_b   1.000
_cell.length_c   1.000
_cell.angle_alpha   90.00
_cell.angle_beta   90.00
_cell.angle_gamma   90.00
#
_symmetry.space_group_name_H-M   'P 1'
#
loop_
_entity.id
_entity.type
_entity.pdbx_description
1 polymer ?
#
loop_
_entity_poly.entity_id
_entity_poly.type
_entity_poly.pdbx_seq_one_letter_code
_entity_poly.pdbx_strand_id
1 'polypeptide(L)'
;MIDRICISLNNRCNLNCSYCHFHEKGTMDDAPMDVLEILRNVKEYAGHSFKIGFVGNGEPLLDFPMLKDCLRFLEDSPLIQVYTITNGTIPLSDEDIRFLEQHRVNVGFSLDGYQELHDQNRCNSFGQVMRNVQKYRDVTGHYPTFNATVGEESLLNRERVISFFEPFGTRVTFSRMIGKHGIPLEEYR
;
A
#
# COMPACT_ATOMS: atom_id res chain seq x y z
N MET A 1 3.95 24.36 -0.28
CA MET A 1 2.55 23.92 -0.48
C MET A 1 2.52 22.43 -0.21
N ILE A 2 1.60 21.94 0.62
CA ILE A 2 1.46 20.49 0.91
C ILE A 2 0.56 19.93 -0.19
N ASP A 3 1.02 18.88 -0.88
CA ASP A 3 0.31 18.23 -1.99
C ASP A 3 -0.07 16.77 -1.69
N ARG A 4 0.41 16.25 -0.54
CA ARG A 4 0.16 14.87 -0.09
C ARG A 4 0.17 14.76 1.43
N ILE A 5 -0.73 13.93 1.96
CA ILE A 5 -0.74 13.46 3.35
C ILE A 5 -0.82 11.93 3.35
N CYS A 6 -0.12 11.31 4.29
CA CYS A 6 -0.26 9.89 4.59
C CYS A 6 -0.92 9.74 5.97
N ILE A 7 -1.95 8.92 6.05
CA ILE A 7 -2.73 8.65 7.26
C ILE A 7 -2.64 7.15 7.55
N SER A 8 -2.16 6.80 8.72
CA SER A 8 -2.18 5.42 9.21
C SER A 8 -3.50 5.19 9.93
N LEU A 9 -4.33 4.25 9.43
CA LEU A 9 -5.61 3.93 10.06
C LEU A 9 -5.45 3.16 11.36
N ASN A 10 -4.35 2.41 11.47
CA ASN A 10 -4.02 1.59 12.64
C ASN A 10 -2.52 1.30 12.67
N ASN A 11 -2.05 0.76 13.81
CA ASN A 11 -0.67 0.30 14.00
C ASN A 11 -0.56 -1.24 14.01
N ARG A 12 -1.58 -1.95 13.50
CA ARG A 12 -1.64 -3.41 13.45
C ARG A 12 -1.31 -3.92 12.07
N CYS A 13 -0.55 -4.99 11.99
CA CYS A 13 -0.27 -5.69 10.73
C CYS A 13 -0.34 -7.20 10.97
N ASN A 14 -0.85 -7.92 10.01
CA ASN A 14 -0.93 -9.39 10.04
C ASN A 14 0.31 -10.06 9.42
N LEU A 15 1.30 -9.29 8.96
CA LEU A 15 2.60 -9.76 8.51
C LEU A 15 3.72 -9.24 9.41
N ASN A 16 4.84 -9.96 9.42
CA ASN A 16 6.09 -9.59 10.07
C ASN A 16 7.23 -9.58 9.04
N CYS A 17 7.16 -8.64 8.08
CA CYS A 17 8.15 -8.55 7.00
C CYS A 17 9.56 -8.32 7.56
N SER A 18 10.57 -8.99 6.97
CA SER A 18 11.95 -8.99 7.46
C SER A 18 12.60 -7.59 7.56
N TYR A 19 12.18 -6.67 6.73
CA TYR A 19 12.68 -5.29 6.68
C TYR A 19 11.74 -4.26 7.32
N CYS A 20 10.68 -4.69 7.99
CA CYS A 20 9.70 -3.78 8.55
C CYS A 20 10.25 -3.08 9.80
N HIS A 21 10.61 -1.83 9.67
CA HIS A 21 11.16 -1.04 10.78
C HIS A 21 10.15 -0.73 11.90
N PHE A 22 8.84 -0.94 11.68
CA PHE A 22 7.83 -0.77 12.72
C PHE A 22 7.87 -1.91 13.73
N HIS A 23 8.19 -3.13 13.32
CA HIS A 23 8.36 -4.24 14.25
C HIS A 23 9.62 -4.08 15.12
N GLU A 24 10.64 -3.36 14.64
CA GLU A 24 11.86 -3.08 15.43
C GLU A 24 11.63 -2.12 16.60
N LYS A 25 10.61 -1.26 16.52
CA LYS A 25 10.32 -0.21 17.52
C LYS A 25 9.33 -0.61 18.61
N GLY A 26 8.83 -1.85 18.56
CA GLY A 26 7.74 -2.29 19.44
C GLY A 26 6.38 -1.77 18.98
N THR A 27 5.31 -2.30 19.56
CA THR A 27 3.95 -1.84 19.31
C THR A 27 3.82 -0.39 19.74
N MET A 28 3.62 0.52 18.80
CA MET A 28 3.16 1.85 19.14
C MET A 28 1.74 1.71 19.71
N ASP A 29 1.49 2.34 20.86
CA ASP A 29 0.15 2.39 21.40
C ASP A 29 -0.81 2.92 20.34
N ASP A 30 -1.93 2.21 20.12
CA ASP A 30 -3.05 2.70 19.32
C ASP A 30 -3.73 3.84 20.09
N ALA A 31 -3.08 5.01 20.13
CA ALA A 31 -3.76 6.20 20.59
C ALA A 31 -4.94 6.44 19.62
N PRO A 32 -6.16 6.57 20.12
CA PRO A 32 -7.33 6.78 19.27
C PRO A 32 -7.12 8.10 18.50
N MET A 33 -6.91 7.98 17.20
CA MET A 33 -6.79 9.11 16.29
C MET A 33 -8.16 9.33 15.65
N ASP A 34 -8.75 10.50 15.80
CA ASP A 34 -9.94 10.86 15.05
C ASP A 34 -9.58 11.18 13.60
N VAL A 35 -9.55 10.12 12.79
CA VAL A 35 -9.21 10.22 11.37
C VAL A 35 -10.19 11.12 10.61
N LEU A 36 -11.48 11.10 10.98
CA LEU A 36 -12.49 11.95 10.33
C LEU A 36 -12.31 13.43 10.68
N GLU A 37 -11.84 13.74 11.88
CA GLU A 37 -11.48 15.12 12.25
C GLU A 37 -10.27 15.61 11.41
N ILE A 38 -9.25 14.77 11.26
CA ILE A 38 -8.12 15.09 10.39
C ILE A 38 -8.59 15.35 8.96
N LEU A 39 -9.43 14.48 8.41
CA LEU A 39 -9.96 14.64 7.05
C LEU A 39 -10.81 15.90 6.90
N ARG A 40 -11.55 16.30 7.93
CA ARG A 40 -12.32 17.55 7.97
C ARG A 40 -11.40 18.76 7.79
N ASN A 41 -10.33 18.82 8.57
CA ASN A 41 -9.31 19.87 8.47
C ASN A 41 -8.60 19.87 7.09
N VAL A 42 -8.31 18.67 6.55
CA VAL A 42 -7.67 18.53 5.22
C VAL A 42 -8.59 19.03 4.10
N LYS A 43 -9.91 18.74 4.17
CA LYS A 43 -10.89 19.24 3.18
C LYS A 43 -10.92 20.76 3.11
N GLU A 44 -10.83 21.44 4.25
CA GLU A 44 -10.81 22.92 4.30
C GLU A 44 -9.54 23.50 3.67
N TYR A 45 -8.41 22.76 3.76
CA TYR A 45 -7.13 23.17 3.17
C TYR A 45 -7.00 22.89 1.68
N ALA A 46 -7.80 22.00 1.11
CA ALA A 46 -7.66 21.52 -0.26
C ALA A 46 -8.21 22.47 -1.31
N GLY A 47 -7.63 23.67 -1.43
CA GLY A 47 -7.92 24.61 -2.53
C GLY A 47 -7.26 24.25 -3.87
N HIS A 48 -6.56 23.10 -3.97
CA HIS A 48 -5.84 22.59 -5.15
C HIS A 48 -5.84 21.06 -5.15
N SER A 49 -5.36 20.45 -6.24
CA SER A 49 -5.24 18.98 -6.31
C SER A 49 -4.33 18.45 -5.20
N PHE A 50 -4.83 17.48 -4.45
CA PHE A 50 -4.22 16.96 -3.24
C PHE A 50 -4.32 15.44 -3.18
N LYS A 51 -3.33 14.76 -2.58
CA LYS A 51 -3.32 13.31 -2.45
C LYS A 51 -3.43 12.89 -0.99
N ILE A 52 -4.36 11.97 -0.69
CA ILE A 52 -4.45 11.30 0.59
C ILE A 52 -4.07 9.84 0.40
N GLY A 53 -3.05 9.39 1.12
CA GLY A 53 -2.66 7.99 1.20
C GLY A 53 -3.10 7.37 2.53
N PHE A 54 -3.96 6.36 2.48
CA PHE A 54 -4.19 5.49 3.62
C PHE A 54 -3.12 4.42 3.64
N VAL A 55 -2.00 4.77 4.23
CA VAL A 55 -0.77 3.99 4.29
C VAL A 55 -0.04 4.32 5.60
N GLY A 56 0.81 3.44 6.08
CA GLY A 56 1.60 3.77 7.28
C GLY A 56 2.13 2.55 8.01
N ASN A 57 1.98 2.56 9.33
CA ASN A 57 2.63 1.62 10.23
C ASN A 57 2.03 0.23 10.23
N GLY A 58 0.75 0.10 9.85
CA GLY A 58 0.00 -1.14 9.86
C GLY A 58 -0.48 -1.57 8.47
N GLU A 59 -1.38 -2.53 8.46
CA GLU A 59 -2.11 -2.94 7.27
C GLU A 59 -3.46 -2.21 7.22
N PRO A 60 -3.70 -1.30 6.27
CA PRO A 60 -4.92 -0.50 6.23
C PRO A 60 -6.19 -1.33 6.07
N LEU A 61 -6.14 -2.46 5.38
CA LEU A 61 -7.32 -3.31 5.15
C LEU A 61 -7.74 -4.13 6.39
N LEU A 62 -6.94 -4.14 7.47
CA LEU A 62 -7.40 -4.66 8.77
C LEU A 62 -8.48 -3.77 9.39
N ASP A 63 -8.56 -2.51 8.97
CA ASP A 63 -9.57 -1.56 9.41
C ASP A 63 -10.38 -1.02 8.21
N PHE A 64 -10.80 -1.95 7.35
CA PHE A 64 -11.51 -1.63 6.13
C PHE A 64 -12.85 -0.88 6.37
N PRO A 65 -13.61 -1.14 7.42
CA PRO A 65 -14.78 -0.32 7.76
C PRO A 65 -14.44 1.16 7.93
N MET A 66 -13.37 1.50 8.67
CA MET A 66 -12.91 2.88 8.81
C MET A 66 -12.45 3.47 7.48
N LEU A 67 -11.74 2.70 6.65
CA LEU A 67 -11.37 3.14 5.30
C LEU A 67 -12.61 3.49 4.47
N LYS A 68 -13.66 2.66 4.51
CA LYS A 68 -14.94 2.95 3.82
C LYS A 68 -15.58 4.25 4.30
N ASP A 69 -15.59 4.49 5.61
CA ASP A 69 -16.15 5.73 6.18
C ASP A 69 -15.35 6.97 5.75
N CYS A 70 -14.02 6.86 5.71
CA CYS A 70 -13.16 7.92 5.18
C CYS A 70 -13.46 8.20 3.69
N LEU A 71 -13.63 7.17 2.87
CA LEU A 71 -13.93 7.31 1.44
C LEU A 71 -15.28 7.98 1.19
N ARG A 72 -16.32 7.57 1.92
CA ARG A 72 -17.64 8.22 1.89
C ARG A 72 -17.55 9.71 2.28
N PHE A 73 -16.78 10.00 3.33
CA PHE A 73 -16.56 11.38 3.77
C PHE A 73 -15.87 12.24 2.71
N LEU A 74 -15.01 11.65 1.87
CA LEU A 74 -14.27 12.34 0.81
C LEU A 74 -15.01 12.38 -0.55
N GLU A 75 -16.18 11.74 -0.69
CA GLU A 75 -16.89 11.55 -1.96
C GLU A 75 -17.14 12.88 -2.68
N ASP A 76 -17.52 13.95 -1.96
CA ASP A 76 -17.78 15.28 -2.50
C ASP A 76 -16.51 16.15 -2.68
N SER A 77 -15.33 15.52 -2.72
CA SER A 77 -14.05 16.27 -2.77
C SER A 77 -13.26 15.93 -4.04
N PRO A 78 -13.66 16.45 -5.21
CA PRO A 78 -13.09 16.05 -6.51
C PRO A 78 -11.61 16.41 -6.68
N LEU A 79 -11.09 17.34 -5.90
CA LEU A 79 -9.67 17.71 -5.90
C LEU A 79 -8.80 16.74 -5.10
N ILE A 80 -9.40 15.87 -4.30
CA ILE A 80 -8.69 14.91 -3.47
C ILE A 80 -8.58 13.58 -4.22
N GLN A 81 -7.34 13.14 -4.47
CA GLN A 81 -7.04 11.83 -5.01
C GLN A 81 -6.67 10.88 -3.86
N VAL A 82 -7.35 9.75 -3.78
CA VAL A 82 -7.10 8.76 -2.71
C VAL A 82 -6.30 7.57 -3.24
N TYR A 83 -5.35 7.11 -2.45
CA TYR A 83 -4.66 5.85 -2.67
C TYR A 83 -4.49 5.07 -1.37
N THR A 84 -4.37 3.77 -1.48
CA THR A 84 -3.97 2.89 -0.38
C THR A 84 -2.94 1.88 -0.85
N ILE A 85 -2.05 1.47 0.07
CA ILE A 85 -1.10 0.39 -0.19
C ILE A 85 -1.34 -0.69 0.83
N THR A 86 -1.70 -1.87 0.36
CA THR A 86 -1.93 -3.06 1.20
C THR A 86 -0.81 -4.07 1.03
N ASN A 87 -0.58 -4.87 2.04
CA ASN A 87 0.28 -6.06 1.92
C ASN A 87 -0.33 -7.15 1.02
N GLY A 88 -1.59 -6.97 0.63
CA GLY A 88 -2.28 -7.82 -0.34
C GLY A 88 -2.76 -9.17 0.21
N THR A 89 -2.60 -9.44 1.51
CA THR A 89 -3.03 -10.72 2.09
C THR A 89 -4.46 -10.74 2.59
N ILE A 90 -5.05 -9.57 2.85
CA ILE A 90 -6.45 -9.48 3.29
C ILE A 90 -7.37 -9.73 2.09
N PRO A 91 -8.23 -10.76 2.14
CA PRO A 91 -9.17 -11.02 1.05
C PRO A 91 -10.28 -9.97 1.05
N LEU A 92 -10.48 -9.34 -0.09
CA LEU A 92 -11.61 -8.44 -0.34
C LEU A 92 -12.74 -9.21 -1.04
N SER A 93 -13.99 -8.89 -0.72
CA SER A 93 -15.14 -9.35 -1.50
C SER A 93 -15.20 -8.62 -2.85
N ASP A 94 -15.97 -9.13 -3.79
CA ASP A 94 -16.21 -8.43 -5.07
C ASP A 94 -16.87 -7.07 -4.85
N GLU A 95 -17.76 -6.97 -3.85
CA GLU A 95 -18.42 -5.73 -3.48
C GLU A 95 -17.41 -4.71 -2.93
N ASP A 96 -16.48 -5.15 -2.10
CA ASP A 96 -15.42 -4.29 -1.55
C ASP A 96 -14.50 -3.75 -2.63
N ILE A 97 -14.12 -4.59 -3.59
CA ILE A 97 -13.30 -4.18 -4.73
C ILE A 97 -14.06 -3.15 -5.58
N ARG A 98 -15.34 -3.40 -5.91
CA ARG A 98 -16.16 -2.43 -6.65
C ARG A 98 -16.35 -1.13 -5.90
N PHE A 99 -16.47 -1.19 -4.57
CA PHE A 99 -16.55 0.01 -3.74
C PHE A 99 -15.29 0.88 -3.86
N LEU A 100 -14.10 0.28 -3.79
CA LEU A 100 -12.83 0.99 -3.99
C LEU A 100 -12.76 1.63 -5.39
N GLU A 101 -13.16 0.93 -6.43
CA GLU A 101 -13.22 1.45 -7.81
C GLU A 101 -14.19 2.62 -7.95
N GLN A 102 -15.41 2.51 -7.41
CA GLN A 102 -16.43 3.57 -7.43
C GLN A 102 -15.91 4.86 -6.78
N HIS A 103 -15.13 4.74 -5.69
CA HIS A 103 -14.50 5.87 -5.02
C HIS A 103 -13.14 6.26 -5.63
N ARG A 104 -12.77 5.70 -6.79
CA ARG A 104 -11.55 6.01 -7.54
C ARG A 104 -10.27 5.89 -6.70
N VAL A 105 -10.23 4.91 -5.81
CA VAL A 105 -9.06 4.64 -4.98
C VAL A 105 -7.99 3.96 -5.81
N ASN A 106 -6.80 4.55 -5.88
CA ASN A 106 -5.66 3.86 -6.46
C ASN A 106 -5.13 2.83 -5.45
N VAL A 107 -5.42 1.55 -5.71
CA VAL A 107 -5.00 0.45 -4.84
C VAL A 107 -3.65 -0.07 -5.29
N GLY A 108 -2.68 -0.03 -4.38
CA GLY A 108 -1.35 -0.60 -4.56
C GLY A 108 -1.17 -1.87 -3.72
N PHE A 109 -0.71 -2.94 -4.34
CA PHE A 109 -0.35 -4.17 -3.65
C PHE A 109 1.16 -4.21 -3.42
N SER A 110 1.56 -4.52 -2.19
CA SER A 110 2.96 -4.73 -1.85
C SER A 110 3.43 -6.08 -2.41
N LEU A 111 4.31 -6.03 -3.40
CA LEU A 111 4.85 -7.21 -4.06
C LEU A 111 6.31 -6.94 -4.43
N ASP A 112 7.25 -7.72 -3.90
CA ASP A 112 8.68 -7.39 -4.03
C ASP A 112 9.33 -7.99 -5.29
N GLY A 113 8.58 -8.78 -6.07
CA GLY A 113 9.06 -9.44 -7.28
C GLY A 113 8.61 -10.90 -7.34
N TYR A 114 9.46 -11.77 -7.88
CA TYR A 114 9.19 -13.19 -8.01
C TYR A 114 9.02 -13.89 -6.65
N GLN A 115 8.45 -15.09 -6.67
CA GLN A 115 7.97 -15.77 -5.46
C GLN A 115 9.03 -15.89 -4.36
N GLU A 116 10.21 -16.39 -4.68
CA GLU A 116 11.26 -16.67 -3.69
C GLU A 116 11.70 -15.41 -2.96
N LEU A 117 11.88 -14.31 -3.71
CA LEU A 117 12.25 -13.02 -3.14
C LEU A 117 11.12 -12.45 -2.25
N HIS A 118 9.88 -12.52 -2.73
CA HIS A 118 8.74 -12.04 -1.96
C HIS A 118 8.54 -12.84 -0.68
N ASP A 119 8.58 -14.16 -0.77
CA ASP A 119 8.34 -15.05 0.36
C ASP A 119 9.42 -14.91 1.45
N GLN A 120 10.68 -14.73 1.05
CA GLN A 120 11.78 -14.43 1.96
C GLN A 120 11.55 -13.11 2.73
N ASN A 121 11.02 -12.10 2.06
CA ASN A 121 10.81 -10.77 2.63
C ASN A 121 9.51 -10.66 3.43
N ARG A 122 8.44 -11.34 2.99
CA ARG A 122 7.05 -11.10 3.41
C ARG A 122 6.33 -12.36 3.90
N CYS A 123 6.99 -13.16 4.75
CA CYS A 123 6.37 -14.26 5.50
C CYS A 123 5.66 -15.30 4.61
N ASN A 124 6.26 -15.69 3.49
CA ASN A 124 5.71 -16.70 2.56
C ASN A 124 4.29 -16.35 2.06
N SER A 125 4.02 -15.07 1.82
CA SER A 125 2.69 -14.59 1.46
C SER A 125 2.40 -14.51 -0.04
N PHE A 126 3.38 -14.79 -0.92
CA PHE A 126 3.27 -14.63 -2.37
C PHE A 126 2.00 -15.25 -2.96
N GLY A 127 1.75 -16.52 -2.67
CA GLY A 127 0.59 -17.23 -3.22
C GLY A 127 -0.75 -16.61 -2.81
N GLN A 128 -0.84 -16.05 -1.59
CA GLN A 128 -2.04 -15.37 -1.12
C GLN A 128 -2.21 -14.01 -1.80
N VAL A 129 -1.14 -13.24 -1.91
CA VAL A 129 -1.14 -11.95 -2.61
C VAL A 129 -1.54 -12.12 -4.06
N MET A 130 -0.95 -13.10 -4.77
CA MET A 130 -1.27 -13.34 -6.18
C MET A 130 -2.72 -13.77 -6.42
N ARG A 131 -3.34 -14.54 -5.51
CA ARG A 131 -4.77 -14.84 -5.60
C ARG A 131 -5.62 -13.57 -5.48
N ASN A 132 -5.27 -12.67 -4.57
CA ASN A 132 -6.00 -11.41 -4.38
C ASN A 132 -5.75 -10.43 -5.54
N VAL A 133 -4.55 -10.38 -6.10
CA VAL A 133 -4.23 -9.63 -7.34
C VAL A 133 -5.07 -10.12 -8.51
N GLN A 134 -5.14 -11.45 -8.71
CA GLN A 134 -5.95 -12.02 -9.77
C GLN A 134 -7.44 -11.71 -9.56
N LYS A 135 -7.95 -11.86 -8.35
CA LYS A 135 -9.32 -11.51 -8.01
C LYS A 135 -9.63 -10.03 -8.29
N TYR A 136 -8.73 -9.13 -7.92
CA TYR A 136 -8.86 -7.70 -8.21
C TYR A 136 -9.00 -7.46 -9.72
N ARG A 137 -8.13 -8.06 -10.53
CA ARG A 137 -8.18 -7.99 -11.99
C ARG A 137 -9.50 -8.55 -12.55
N ASP A 138 -9.97 -9.69 -12.04
CA ASP A 138 -11.19 -10.33 -12.53
C ASP A 138 -12.43 -9.47 -12.27
N VAL A 139 -12.46 -8.69 -11.18
CA VAL A 139 -13.55 -7.80 -10.82
C VAL A 139 -13.48 -6.45 -11.56
N THR A 140 -12.26 -5.90 -11.73
CA THR A 140 -12.06 -4.53 -12.26
C THR A 140 -11.70 -4.48 -13.74
N GLY A 141 -11.22 -5.59 -14.30
CA GLY A 141 -10.70 -5.67 -15.68
C GLY A 141 -9.23 -5.21 -15.83
N HIS A 142 -8.57 -4.74 -14.77
CA HIS A 142 -7.18 -4.31 -14.80
C HIS A 142 -6.42 -4.76 -13.55
N TYR A 143 -5.10 -4.83 -13.62
CA TYR A 143 -4.28 -5.12 -12.46
C TYR A 143 -4.19 -3.91 -11.51
N PRO A 144 -4.06 -4.13 -10.18
CA PRO A 144 -3.71 -3.06 -9.25
C PRO A 144 -2.31 -2.54 -9.53
N THR A 145 -1.93 -1.41 -8.94
CA THR A 145 -0.53 -0.97 -8.95
C THR A 145 0.29 -1.79 -7.96
N PHE A 146 1.61 -1.85 -8.16
CA PHE A 146 2.51 -2.57 -7.26
C PHE A 146 3.49 -1.63 -6.56
N ASN A 147 3.85 -2.01 -5.33
CA ASN A 147 4.89 -1.36 -4.54
C ASN A 147 5.89 -2.42 -4.10
N ALA A 148 7.10 -2.36 -4.64
CA ALA A 148 8.20 -3.28 -4.35
C ALA A 148 9.23 -2.60 -3.44
N THR A 149 9.64 -3.29 -2.37
CA THR A 149 10.75 -2.86 -1.53
C THR A 149 12.04 -3.46 -2.07
N VAL A 150 12.99 -2.58 -2.42
CA VAL A 150 14.26 -2.97 -3.05
C VAL A 150 15.35 -3.04 -1.99
N GLY A 151 15.87 -4.23 -1.77
CA GLY A 151 17.05 -4.53 -0.96
C GLY A 151 18.18 -5.07 -1.82
N GLU A 152 19.26 -5.52 -1.19
CA GLU A 152 20.46 -6.05 -1.87
C GLU A 152 20.10 -7.19 -2.84
N GLU A 153 19.31 -8.18 -2.38
CA GLU A 153 18.91 -9.31 -3.22
C GLU A 153 18.10 -8.88 -4.46
N SER A 154 17.26 -7.85 -4.32
CA SER A 154 16.51 -7.27 -5.44
C SER A 154 17.45 -6.63 -6.47
N LEU A 155 18.51 -5.95 -6.01
CA LEU A 155 19.50 -5.30 -6.89
C LEU A 155 20.34 -6.33 -7.63
N LEU A 156 20.79 -7.38 -6.93
CA LEU A 156 21.56 -8.47 -7.53
C LEU A 156 20.76 -9.20 -8.63
N ASN A 157 19.44 -9.27 -8.47
CA ASN A 157 18.51 -9.94 -9.39
C ASN A 157 17.60 -8.96 -10.13
N ARG A 158 18.02 -7.71 -10.36
CA ARG A 158 17.16 -6.64 -10.88
C ARG A 158 16.44 -6.97 -12.20
N GLU A 159 17.12 -7.66 -13.11
CA GLU A 159 16.52 -8.07 -14.40
C GLU A 159 15.37 -9.05 -14.19
N ARG A 160 15.54 -10.03 -13.29
CA ARG A 160 14.49 -10.99 -12.93
C ARG A 160 13.31 -10.30 -12.25
N VAL A 161 13.57 -9.29 -11.39
CA VAL A 161 12.53 -8.50 -10.72
C VAL A 161 11.75 -7.68 -11.75
N ILE A 162 12.42 -7.00 -12.68
CA ILE A 162 11.77 -6.20 -13.72
C ILE A 162 10.92 -7.09 -14.62
N SER A 163 11.51 -8.17 -15.16
CA SER A 163 10.80 -9.11 -16.04
C SER A 163 9.59 -9.78 -15.38
N PHE A 164 9.61 -9.95 -14.05
CA PHE A 164 8.46 -10.45 -13.30
C PHE A 164 7.27 -9.49 -13.39
N PHE A 165 7.50 -8.18 -13.41
CA PHE A 165 6.41 -7.19 -13.43
C PHE A 165 5.90 -6.85 -14.84
N GLU A 166 6.68 -7.06 -15.88
CA GLU A 166 6.34 -6.71 -17.27
C GLU A 166 4.95 -7.22 -17.71
N PRO A 167 4.55 -8.51 -17.42
CA PRO A 167 3.27 -9.04 -17.90
C PRO A 167 2.03 -8.36 -17.31
N PHE A 168 2.18 -7.64 -16.19
CA PHE A 168 1.03 -6.98 -15.56
C PHE A 168 0.62 -5.68 -16.25
N GLY A 169 1.52 -5.03 -16.99
CA GLY A 169 1.20 -3.81 -17.74
C GLY A 169 0.68 -2.65 -16.86
N THR A 170 1.04 -2.63 -15.58
CA THR A 170 0.62 -1.61 -14.61
C THR A 170 1.83 -0.92 -13.98
N ARG A 171 1.58 0.18 -13.27
CA ARG A 171 2.65 0.92 -12.60
C ARG A 171 3.22 0.12 -11.42
N VAL A 172 4.55 0.04 -11.38
CA VAL A 172 5.31 -0.47 -10.23
C VAL A 172 6.10 0.69 -9.62
N THR A 173 5.99 0.86 -8.31
CA THR A 173 6.80 1.79 -7.55
C THR A 173 7.87 1.02 -6.80
N PHE A 174 9.12 1.28 -7.09
CA PHE A 174 10.25 0.71 -6.37
C PHE A 174 10.64 1.65 -5.23
N SER A 175 10.70 1.14 -4.02
CA SER A 175 11.08 1.89 -2.82
C SER A 175 12.33 1.28 -2.19
N ARG A 176 13.33 2.10 -1.91
CA ARG A 176 14.57 1.64 -1.29
C ARG A 176 14.29 1.12 0.12
N MET A 177 14.82 -0.05 0.44
CA MET A 177 14.85 -0.57 1.80
C MET A 177 15.68 0.36 2.70
N ILE A 178 15.16 0.70 3.87
CA ILE A 178 15.79 1.59 4.86
C ILE A 178 15.95 0.85 6.19
N GLY A 179 16.67 1.46 7.14
CA GLY A 179 16.89 0.86 8.45
C GLY A 179 18.07 -0.12 8.45
N LYS A 180 18.03 -1.11 9.35
CA LYS A 180 19.11 -2.08 9.58
C LYS A 180 19.49 -2.90 8.34
N HIS A 181 18.52 -3.18 7.47
CA HIS A 181 18.70 -3.91 6.23
C HIS A 181 18.69 -2.99 4.99
N GLY A 182 18.87 -1.67 5.22
CA GLY A 182 18.84 -0.68 4.17
C GLY A 182 20.07 -0.78 3.25
N ILE A 183 19.84 -0.50 1.96
CA ILE A 183 20.92 -0.36 0.99
C ILE A 183 21.38 1.09 0.88
N PRO A 184 22.67 1.36 0.60
CA PRO A 184 23.17 2.69 0.34
C PRO A 184 22.43 3.39 -0.80
N LEU A 185 22.30 4.72 -0.74
CA LEU A 185 21.57 5.47 -1.76
C LEU A 185 22.25 5.41 -3.12
N GLU A 186 23.56 5.37 -3.15
CA GLU A 186 24.40 5.24 -4.37
C GLU A 186 24.18 3.92 -5.10
N GLU A 187 23.84 2.83 -4.39
CA GLU A 187 23.57 1.53 -4.99
C GLU A 187 22.13 1.43 -5.53
N TYR A 188 21.23 2.29 -5.05
CA TYR A 188 19.84 2.32 -5.49
C TYR A 188 19.62 3.12 -6.77
N ARG A 189 20.55 4.03 -7.13
CA ARG A 189 20.46 4.87 -8.31
C ARG A 189 20.86 4.12 -9.59
#